data_e47e3efd19975e3f650d07c72ca33018
#
_entry.id   e47e3efd19975e3f650d07c72ca33018
#
_cell.length_a   1.000
_cell.length_b   1.000
_cell.length_c   1.000
_cell.angle_alpha   90.00
_cell.angle_beta   90.00
_cell.angle_gamma   90.00
#
_symmetry.space_group_name_H-M   'P 1'
#
loop_
_entity.id
_entity.type
_entity.pdbx_description
1 polymer ?
#
loop_
_entity_poly.entity_id
_entity_poly.type
_entity_poly.pdbx_seq_one_letter_code
_entity_poly.pdbx_strand_id
1 'polypeptide(L)'
;MIDQAGTLRQMVKQRQIKEGFILPACKIITITSGKSGVGKTNLTANLAIAFSLINKRVLILDADLGESKINMVIGLVPPPKYNLSHVITGQKNITEILADGPCGVKVITGAVGLTRLSSISPRRRKQFIEHLSGLFDSFDIIIIDTSISSNALSFMLAANEVILITTPEPDAITEAYGIIKSAVSKRNDISIKLVINRIHNIMEGKKIADKIVNLVGQFLNVQVKNIGYLLDDPLVAKAVKEQEPFFLAYPDSKATNCIYHIRNKLSKDESLEYRGVTEFFKRLFDSNGNEE
;
A
#
# COMPACT_ATOMS: atom_id res chain seq x y z
N MET A 1 -30.31 -10.48 -5.21
CA MET A 1 -30.00 -11.66 -4.36
C MET A 1 -29.24 -11.14 -3.16
N ILE A 2 -29.77 -11.32 -1.95
CA ILE A 2 -29.13 -10.93 -0.70
C ILE A 2 -27.88 -11.79 -0.57
N ASP A 3 -26.72 -11.19 -0.40
CA ASP A 3 -25.46 -11.93 -0.18
C ASP A 3 -25.51 -12.67 1.17
N GLN A 4 -26.06 -13.86 1.14
CA GLN A 4 -26.15 -14.75 2.31
C GLN A 4 -24.75 -15.09 2.87
N ALA A 5 -23.73 -15.14 2.01
CA ALA A 5 -22.36 -15.38 2.41
C ALA A 5 -21.78 -14.20 3.21
N GLY A 6 -22.12 -12.95 2.85
CA GLY A 6 -21.75 -11.76 3.60
C GLY A 6 -22.38 -11.72 4.99
N THR A 7 -23.67 -12.05 5.07
CA THR A 7 -24.39 -12.09 6.36
C THR A 7 -23.85 -13.21 7.26
N LEU A 8 -23.55 -14.39 6.71
CA LEU A 8 -22.97 -15.50 7.47
C LEU A 8 -21.57 -15.16 8.01
N ARG A 9 -20.74 -14.49 7.19
CA ARG A 9 -19.41 -14.01 7.61
C ARG A 9 -19.50 -12.99 8.74
N GLN A 10 -20.46 -12.06 8.69
CA GLN A 10 -20.70 -11.10 9.79
C GLN A 10 -21.14 -11.81 11.08
N MET A 11 -22.01 -12.80 11.00
CA MET A 11 -22.45 -13.58 12.15
C MET A 11 -21.29 -14.38 12.76
N VAL A 12 -20.45 -15.01 11.94
CA VAL A 12 -19.25 -15.73 12.41
C VAL A 12 -18.27 -14.76 13.08
N LYS A 13 -18.06 -13.59 12.51
CA LYS A 13 -17.19 -12.53 13.07
C LYS A 13 -17.71 -12.03 14.42
N GLN A 14 -19.03 -11.78 14.54
CA GLN A 14 -19.64 -11.36 15.80
C GLN A 14 -19.57 -12.47 16.88
N ARG A 15 -19.68 -13.73 16.48
CA ARG A 15 -19.55 -14.86 17.41
C ARG A 15 -18.11 -15.03 17.89
N GLN A 16 -17.12 -14.90 17.01
CA GLN A 16 -15.71 -14.96 17.36
C GLN A 16 -15.27 -13.81 18.26
N ILE A 17 -15.80 -12.59 18.06
CA ILE A 17 -15.56 -11.45 18.96
C ILE A 17 -16.16 -11.71 20.35
N LYS A 18 -17.36 -12.30 20.43
CA LYS A 18 -17.97 -12.71 21.71
C LYS A 18 -17.22 -13.82 22.43
N GLU A 19 -16.53 -14.67 21.71
CA GLU A 19 -15.71 -15.79 22.24
C GLU A 19 -14.25 -15.38 22.55
N GLY A 20 -13.92 -14.06 22.45
CA GLY A 20 -12.58 -13.55 22.76
C GLY A 20 -11.52 -13.83 21.69
N PHE A 21 -11.92 -14.32 20.50
CA PHE A 21 -11.02 -14.46 19.37
C PHE A 21 -10.77 -13.07 18.76
N ILE A 22 -9.57 -12.55 18.94
CA ILE A 22 -9.09 -11.36 18.22
C ILE A 22 -8.86 -11.81 16.77
N LEU A 23 -9.79 -11.43 15.88
CA LEU A 23 -9.54 -11.59 14.44
C LEU A 23 -8.31 -10.77 14.09
N PRO A 24 -7.35 -11.31 13.31
CA PRO A 24 -6.22 -10.53 12.87
C PRO A 24 -6.75 -9.30 12.11
N ALA A 25 -6.47 -8.12 12.64
CA ALA A 25 -6.88 -6.88 12.02
C ALA A 25 -6.21 -6.75 10.65
N CYS A 26 -6.92 -6.21 9.66
CA CYS A 26 -6.39 -5.96 8.32
C CYS A 26 -5.13 -5.08 8.40
N LYS A 27 -4.04 -5.53 7.79
CA LYS A 27 -2.78 -4.80 7.73
C LYS A 27 -2.80 -3.82 6.56
N ILE A 28 -2.69 -2.52 6.84
CA ILE A 28 -2.67 -1.47 5.81
C ILE A 28 -1.23 -0.97 5.64
N ILE A 29 -0.72 -1.14 4.43
CA ILE A 29 0.65 -0.77 4.03
C ILE A 29 0.56 0.31 2.96
N THR A 30 1.19 1.46 3.19
CA THR A 30 1.36 2.49 2.16
C THR A 30 2.74 2.36 1.52
N ILE A 31 2.80 2.25 0.19
CA ILE A 31 4.05 2.29 -0.56
C ILE A 31 4.22 3.69 -1.15
N THR A 32 5.32 4.34 -0.81
CA THR A 32 5.60 5.72 -1.19
C THR A 32 7.08 5.92 -1.54
N SER A 33 7.39 7.09 -2.11
CA SER A 33 8.76 7.51 -2.42
C SER A 33 8.86 9.03 -2.50
N GLY A 34 10.04 9.57 -2.33
CA GLY A 34 10.30 10.99 -2.59
C GLY A 34 10.33 11.32 -4.09
N LYS A 35 10.78 10.37 -4.96
CA LYS A 35 10.99 10.58 -6.40
C LYS A 35 10.08 9.71 -7.26
N SER A 36 9.70 10.23 -8.45
CA SER A 36 8.96 9.47 -9.46
C SER A 36 9.85 8.44 -10.15
N GLY A 37 9.22 7.34 -10.62
CA GLY A 37 9.93 6.35 -11.43
C GLY A 37 10.85 5.39 -10.65
N VAL A 38 10.92 5.47 -9.32
CA VAL A 38 11.76 4.58 -8.49
C VAL A 38 11.22 3.16 -8.35
N GLY A 39 10.04 2.83 -8.90
CA GLY A 39 9.51 1.47 -8.93
C GLY A 39 8.40 1.17 -7.93
N LYS A 40 7.72 2.18 -7.35
CA LYS A 40 6.59 1.99 -6.41
C LYS A 40 5.57 0.99 -6.90
N THR A 41 4.95 1.26 -8.05
CA THR A 41 3.88 0.45 -8.63
C THR A 41 4.32 -0.99 -8.92
N ASN A 42 5.57 -1.18 -9.39
CA ASN A 42 6.13 -2.53 -9.56
C ASN A 42 6.27 -3.26 -8.23
N LEU A 43 6.77 -2.58 -7.18
CA LEU A 43 6.84 -3.18 -5.85
C LEU A 43 5.44 -3.51 -5.33
N THR A 44 4.47 -2.59 -5.49
CA THR A 44 3.07 -2.78 -5.07
C THR A 44 2.45 -4.02 -5.69
N ALA A 45 2.47 -4.13 -7.02
CA ALA A 45 1.85 -5.25 -7.75
C ALA A 45 2.48 -6.59 -7.38
N ASN A 46 3.80 -6.67 -7.42
CA ASN A 46 4.51 -7.93 -7.22
C ASN A 46 4.52 -8.37 -5.74
N LEU A 47 4.54 -7.43 -4.80
CA LEU A 47 4.39 -7.72 -3.37
C LEU A 47 2.98 -8.22 -3.04
N ALA A 48 1.94 -7.62 -3.65
CA ALA A 48 0.56 -8.08 -3.51
C ALA A 48 0.38 -9.53 -3.97
N ILE A 49 0.93 -9.88 -5.13
CA ILE A 49 0.92 -11.24 -5.66
C ILE A 49 1.69 -12.18 -4.73
N ALA A 50 2.87 -11.79 -4.27
CA ALA A 50 3.67 -12.59 -3.37
C ALA A 50 2.95 -12.93 -2.06
N PHE A 51 2.14 -12.01 -1.52
CA PHE A 51 1.28 -12.27 -0.37
C PHE A 51 0.08 -13.16 -0.72
N SER A 52 -0.54 -12.94 -1.87
CA SER A 52 -1.69 -13.76 -2.29
C SER A 52 -1.31 -15.23 -2.48
N LEU A 53 -0.13 -15.51 -3.01
CA LEU A 53 0.40 -16.87 -3.18
C LEU A 53 0.66 -17.62 -1.86
N ILE A 54 0.64 -16.93 -0.73
CA ILE A 54 0.66 -17.54 0.61
C ILE A 54 -0.72 -17.45 1.29
N ASN A 55 -1.79 -17.49 0.49
CA ASN A 55 -3.18 -17.49 0.92
C ASN A 55 -3.63 -16.26 1.74
N LYS A 56 -2.97 -15.09 1.56
CA LYS A 56 -3.48 -13.83 2.10
C LYS A 56 -4.46 -13.21 1.10
N ARG A 57 -5.58 -12.73 1.61
CA ARG A 57 -6.54 -11.93 0.83
C ARG A 57 -5.98 -10.51 0.71
N VAL A 58 -5.64 -10.11 -0.51
CA VAL A 58 -4.93 -8.85 -0.76
C VAL A 58 -5.77 -7.90 -1.59
N LEU A 59 -5.85 -6.64 -1.15
CA LEU A 59 -6.42 -5.54 -1.90
C LEU A 59 -5.34 -4.51 -2.23
N ILE A 60 -5.26 -4.09 -3.48
CA ILE A 60 -4.48 -2.92 -3.90
C ILE A 60 -5.43 -1.73 -4.01
N LEU A 61 -5.06 -0.62 -3.37
CA LEU A 61 -5.68 0.68 -3.58
C LEU A 61 -4.72 1.56 -4.38
N ASP A 62 -5.11 1.86 -5.62
CA ASP A 62 -4.34 2.79 -6.46
C ASP A 62 -4.74 4.23 -6.14
N ALA A 63 -3.87 4.93 -5.45
CA ALA A 63 -3.99 6.33 -5.04
C ALA A 63 -3.12 7.28 -5.89
N ASP A 64 -2.69 6.86 -7.09
CA ASP A 64 -2.02 7.75 -8.02
C ASP A 64 -3.03 8.75 -8.63
N LEU A 65 -2.59 10.02 -8.79
CA LEU A 65 -3.40 11.11 -9.36
C LEU A 65 -3.47 11.06 -10.89
N GLY A 66 -2.52 10.35 -11.52
CA GLY A 66 -2.40 10.23 -12.96
C GLY A 66 -3.14 9.04 -13.56
N GLU A 67 -2.72 8.65 -14.76
CA GLU A 67 -3.14 7.38 -15.34
C GLU A 67 -2.69 6.22 -14.45
N SER A 68 -3.64 5.34 -14.13
CA SER A 68 -3.42 4.18 -13.26
C SER A 68 -2.41 3.22 -13.86
N LYS A 69 -1.14 3.37 -13.48
CA LYS A 69 -0.05 2.50 -13.94
C LYS A 69 -0.17 1.08 -13.36
N ILE A 70 -0.87 0.95 -12.24
CA ILE A 70 -1.08 -0.35 -11.61
C ILE A 70 -1.80 -1.31 -12.56
N ASN A 71 -2.77 -0.83 -13.36
CA ASN A 71 -3.50 -1.66 -14.30
C ASN A 71 -2.56 -2.34 -15.30
N MET A 72 -1.59 -1.61 -15.84
CA MET A 72 -0.61 -2.15 -16.78
C MET A 72 0.33 -3.15 -16.12
N VAL A 73 0.83 -2.81 -14.92
CA VAL A 73 1.81 -3.64 -14.22
C VAL A 73 1.20 -4.94 -13.71
N ILE A 74 -0.09 -4.94 -13.33
CA ILE A 74 -0.77 -6.11 -12.80
C ILE A 74 -1.55 -6.90 -13.88
N GLY A 75 -1.57 -6.40 -15.12
CA GLY A 75 -2.24 -7.08 -16.23
C GLY A 75 -3.75 -6.89 -16.29
N LEU A 76 -4.30 -5.79 -15.74
CA LEU A 76 -5.70 -5.43 -15.88
C LEU A 76 -5.95 -4.70 -17.21
N VAL A 77 -6.13 -5.48 -18.27
CA VAL A 77 -6.40 -4.99 -19.63
C VAL A 77 -7.64 -5.66 -20.18
N PRO A 78 -8.70 -4.91 -20.52
CA PRO A 78 -8.83 -3.44 -20.38
C PRO A 78 -8.90 -2.94 -18.93
N PRO A 79 -8.55 -1.66 -18.69
CA PRO A 79 -8.59 -1.11 -17.34
C PRO A 79 -10.04 -1.06 -16.81
N PRO A 80 -10.23 -1.09 -15.46
CA PRO A 80 -11.54 -1.02 -14.84
C PRO A 80 -12.31 0.23 -15.27
N LYS A 81 -13.56 0.06 -15.69
CA LYS A 81 -14.43 1.15 -16.16
C LYS A 81 -14.80 2.13 -15.04
N TYR A 82 -14.95 1.62 -13.84
CA TYR A 82 -15.38 2.39 -12.67
C TYR A 82 -14.32 2.37 -11.60
N ASN A 83 -14.25 3.44 -10.83
CA ASN A 83 -13.26 3.66 -9.78
C ASN A 83 -13.92 4.24 -8.53
N LEU A 84 -13.14 4.49 -7.49
CA LEU A 84 -13.66 4.97 -6.21
C LEU A 84 -14.41 6.31 -6.30
N SER A 85 -14.07 7.18 -7.25
CA SER A 85 -14.79 8.45 -7.44
C SER A 85 -16.25 8.24 -7.81
N HIS A 86 -16.59 7.17 -8.55
CA HIS A 86 -17.98 6.82 -8.89
C HIS A 86 -18.78 6.36 -7.65
N VAL A 87 -18.12 5.77 -6.67
CA VAL A 87 -18.76 5.39 -5.39
C VAL A 87 -18.99 6.63 -4.52
N ILE A 88 -17.99 7.52 -4.44
CA ILE A 88 -18.07 8.78 -3.68
C ILE A 88 -19.22 9.65 -4.20
N THR A 89 -19.42 9.69 -5.53
CA THR A 89 -20.52 10.45 -6.15
C THR A 89 -21.86 9.72 -6.11
N GLY A 90 -21.91 8.46 -5.62
CA GLY A 90 -23.14 7.66 -5.53
C GLY A 90 -23.59 7.02 -6.85
N GLN A 91 -22.73 7.01 -7.87
CA GLN A 91 -23.03 6.41 -9.18
C GLN A 91 -22.89 4.89 -9.19
N LYS A 92 -22.07 4.35 -8.28
CA LYS A 92 -21.74 2.93 -8.17
C LYS A 92 -21.64 2.47 -6.73
N ASN A 93 -21.88 1.18 -6.51
CA ASN A 93 -21.59 0.52 -5.25
C ASN A 93 -20.13 0.10 -5.18
N ILE A 94 -19.59 -0.05 -3.97
CA ILE A 94 -18.19 -0.39 -3.73
C ILE A 94 -17.80 -1.74 -4.35
N THR A 95 -18.72 -2.70 -4.41
CA THR A 95 -18.49 -4.02 -5.01
C THR A 95 -18.39 -4.00 -6.54
N GLU A 96 -18.98 -2.97 -7.20
CA GLU A 96 -18.96 -2.83 -8.65
C GLU A 96 -17.65 -2.26 -9.21
N ILE A 97 -16.82 -1.69 -8.33
CA ILE A 97 -15.52 -1.10 -8.72
C ILE A 97 -14.33 -2.00 -8.35
N LEU A 98 -14.61 -3.16 -7.78
CA LEU A 98 -13.59 -4.13 -7.37
C LEU A 98 -13.17 -4.95 -8.59
N ALA A 99 -11.96 -4.72 -9.08
CA ALA A 99 -11.40 -5.47 -10.19
C ALA A 99 -10.65 -6.72 -9.73
N ASP A 100 -10.75 -7.78 -10.53
CA ASP A 100 -10.05 -9.05 -10.31
C ASP A 100 -8.67 -9.02 -10.98
N GLY A 101 -7.62 -8.99 -10.17
CA GLY A 101 -6.24 -9.18 -10.62
C GLY A 101 -5.79 -10.64 -10.56
N PRO A 102 -4.55 -10.93 -10.98
CA PRO A 102 -4.01 -12.27 -10.96
C PRO A 102 -3.88 -12.82 -9.52
N CYS A 103 -3.89 -14.14 -9.40
CA CYS A 103 -3.75 -14.87 -8.13
C CYS A 103 -4.79 -14.47 -7.05
N GLY A 104 -5.94 -13.92 -7.42
CA GLY A 104 -6.99 -13.49 -6.49
C GLY A 104 -6.75 -12.14 -5.81
N VAL A 105 -5.73 -11.39 -6.22
CA VAL A 105 -5.53 -10.00 -5.80
C VAL A 105 -6.70 -9.16 -6.30
N LYS A 106 -7.29 -8.34 -5.42
CA LYS A 106 -8.31 -7.37 -5.81
C LYS A 106 -7.70 -5.98 -5.96
N VAL A 107 -8.26 -5.18 -6.87
CA VAL A 107 -7.76 -3.83 -7.16
C VAL A 107 -8.91 -2.82 -7.16
N ILE A 108 -8.73 -1.71 -6.47
CA ILE A 108 -9.59 -0.52 -6.56
C ILE A 108 -8.72 0.64 -7.04
N THR A 109 -9.14 1.27 -8.13
CA THR A 109 -8.49 2.46 -8.68
C THR A 109 -9.14 3.75 -8.20
N GLY A 110 -8.42 4.88 -8.33
CA GLY A 110 -8.93 6.21 -7.94
C GLY A 110 -9.03 6.44 -6.45
N ALA A 111 -8.26 5.71 -5.63
CA ALA A 111 -8.26 5.83 -4.16
C ALA A 111 -7.81 7.21 -3.67
N VAL A 112 -7.19 8.03 -4.51
CA VAL A 112 -6.94 9.45 -4.22
C VAL A 112 -8.22 10.22 -3.85
N GLY A 113 -9.37 9.77 -4.34
CA GLY A 113 -10.67 10.33 -3.95
C GLY A 113 -10.95 10.26 -2.44
N LEU A 114 -10.32 9.32 -1.71
CA LEU A 114 -10.44 9.23 -0.25
C LEU A 114 -9.99 10.50 0.46
N THR A 115 -8.97 11.19 -0.05
CA THR A 115 -8.47 12.43 0.55
C THR A 115 -9.44 13.61 0.39
N ARG A 116 -10.40 13.51 -0.55
CA ARG A 116 -11.43 14.53 -0.82
C ARG A 116 -12.73 14.27 -0.07
N LEU A 117 -12.81 13.23 0.76
CA LEU A 117 -14.02 12.91 1.52
C LEU A 117 -14.37 13.97 2.59
N SER A 118 -13.41 14.83 2.94
CA SER A 118 -13.68 16.00 3.81
C SER A 118 -14.67 16.99 3.19
N SER A 119 -14.75 17.06 1.84
CA SER A 119 -15.63 17.98 1.11
C SER A 119 -17.09 17.49 0.98
N ILE A 120 -17.40 16.26 1.39
CA ILE A 120 -18.78 15.72 1.37
C ILE A 120 -19.44 15.84 2.74
N SER A 121 -20.79 15.83 2.75
CA SER A 121 -21.55 15.99 4.01
C SER A 121 -21.18 14.90 5.04
N PRO A 122 -21.14 15.22 6.34
CA PRO A 122 -20.76 14.28 7.40
C PRO A 122 -21.55 12.97 7.39
N ARG A 123 -22.85 13.03 7.08
CA ARG A 123 -23.72 11.85 6.99
C ARG A 123 -23.30 10.92 5.85
N ARG A 124 -23.05 11.45 4.65
CA ARG A 124 -22.59 10.67 3.50
C ARG A 124 -21.19 10.09 3.73
N ARG A 125 -20.31 10.88 4.32
CA ARG A 125 -18.97 10.44 4.70
C ARG A 125 -19.01 9.25 5.65
N LYS A 126 -19.83 9.32 6.70
CA LYS A 126 -20.00 8.21 7.66
C LYS A 126 -20.51 6.94 6.98
N GLN A 127 -21.55 7.01 6.17
CA GLN A 127 -22.08 5.86 5.42
C GLN A 127 -21.04 5.26 4.48
N PHE A 128 -20.30 6.10 3.75
CA PHE A 128 -19.22 5.66 2.86
C PHE A 128 -18.12 4.91 3.62
N ILE A 129 -17.68 5.46 4.78
CA ILE A 129 -16.68 4.83 5.63
C ILE A 129 -17.17 3.47 6.15
N GLU A 130 -18.42 3.37 6.59
CA GLU A 130 -19.00 2.12 7.08
C GLU A 130 -18.99 1.03 6.00
N HIS A 131 -19.42 1.36 4.77
CA HIS A 131 -19.39 0.44 3.64
C HIS A 131 -17.99 0.03 3.25
N LEU A 132 -17.05 0.99 3.19
CA LEU A 132 -15.68 0.71 2.82
C LEU A 132 -14.93 -0.09 3.92
N SER A 133 -15.21 0.21 5.19
CA SER A 133 -14.66 -0.57 6.31
C SER A 133 -15.12 -2.01 6.28
N GLY A 134 -16.41 -2.26 5.98
CA GLY A 134 -16.93 -3.62 5.83
C GLY A 134 -16.25 -4.41 4.70
N LEU A 135 -15.94 -3.74 3.58
CA LEU A 135 -15.17 -4.36 2.50
C LEU A 135 -13.71 -4.61 2.92
N PHE A 136 -13.05 -3.63 3.51
CA PHE A 136 -11.63 -3.72 3.90
C PHE A 136 -11.39 -4.82 4.94
N ASP A 137 -12.32 -5.02 5.84
CA ASP A 137 -12.29 -6.10 6.83
C ASP A 137 -12.33 -7.51 6.20
N SER A 138 -12.69 -7.62 4.91
CA SER A 138 -12.64 -8.90 4.19
C SER A 138 -11.24 -9.26 3.68
N PHE A 139 -10.26 -8.36 3.82
CA PHE A 139 -8.87 -8.56 3.41
C PHE A 139 -7.95 -8.71 4.60
N ASP A 140 -6.86 -9.46 4.41
CA ASP A 140 -5.80 -9.61 5.40
C ASP A 140 -4.76 -8.49 5.25
N ILE A 141 -4.55 -8.04 4.00
CA ILE A 141 -3.57 -7.00 3.66
C ILE A 141 -4.17 -6.04 2.63
N ILE A 142 -4.01 -4.74 2.88
CA ILE A 142 -4.30 -3.69 1.91
C ILE A 142 -2.99 -2.96 1.59
N ILE A 143 -2.64 -2.88 0.31
CA ILE A 143 -1.45 -2.16 -0.16
C ILE A 143 -1.91 -0.93 -0.94
N ILE A 144 -1.48 0.25 -0.49
CA ILE A 144 -1.81 1.53 -1.12
C ILE A 144 -0.63 1.99 -1.97
N ASP A 145 -0.82 2.06 -3.29
CA ASP A 145 0.14 2.64 -4.24
C ASP A 145 -0.08 4.15 -4.33
N THR A 146 0.90 4.95 -3.91
CA THR A 146 0.76 6.41 -3.90
C THR A 146 1.58 7.09 -4.99
N SER A 147 1.09 8.25 -5.46
CA SER A 147 1.91 9.19 -6.25
C SER A 147 2.81 10.03 -5.35
N ILE A 148 3.67 10.83 -5.99
CA ILE A 148 4.38 11.91 -5.31
C ILE A 148 3.45 13.11 -5.24
N SER A 149 2.77 13.28 -4.11
CA SER A 149 1.84 14.39 -3.89
C SER A 149 1.64 14.62 -2.40
N SER A 150 1.07 15.75 -2.02
CA SER A 150 0.64 16.03 -0.65
C SER A 150 -0.28 14.93 -0.09
N ASN A 151 -1.07 14.29 -0.96
CA ASN A 151 -1.93 13.18 -0.58
C ASN A 151 -1.18 11.93 -0.11
N ALA A 152 0.05 11.69 -0.63
CA ALA A 152 0.89 10.58 -0.17
C ALA A 152 1.15 10.66 1.33
N LEU A 153 1.39 11.86 1.85
CA LEU A 153 1.61 12.09 3.27
C LEU A 153 0.39 11.68 4.12
N SER A 154 -0.81 12.00 3.69
CA SER A 154 -2.04 11.60 4.38
C SER A 154 -2.18 10.08 4.47
N PHE A 155 -1.89 9.35 3.39
CA PHE A 155 -1.87 7.89 3.40
C PHE A 155 -0.76 7.31 4.28
N MET A 156 0.44 7.92 4.28
CA MET A 156 1.54 7.52 5.18
C MET A 156 1.14 7.65 6.65
N LEU A 157 0.50 8.77 7.01
CA LEU A 157 0.08 9.05 8.39
C LEU A 157 -1.07 8.13 8.85
N ALA A 158 -1.90 7.67 7.94
CA ALA A 158 -3.04 6.82 8.23
C ALA A 158 -2.67 5.31 8.33
N ALA A 159 -1.69 4.85 7.56
CA ALA A 159 -1.34 3.43 7.46
C ALA A 159 -0.76 2.84 8.75
N ASN A 160 -0.81 1.50 8.85
CA ASN A 160 -0.11 0.75 9.91
C ASN A 160 1.40 0.75 9.66
N GLU A 161 1.80 0.58 8.40
CA GLU A 161 3.19 0.55 7.96
C GLU A 161 3.37 1.38 6.68
N VAL A 162 4.52 2.01 6.57
CA VAL A 162 4.95 2.73 5.37
C VAL A 162 6.16 2.03 4.79
N ILE A 163 6.10 1.64 3.52
CA ILE A 163 7.26 1.21 2.76
C ILE A 163 7.74 2.39 1.91
N LEU A 164 8.88 2.94 2.27
CA LEU A 164 9.56 3.96 1.49
C LEU A 164 10.54 3.29 0.54
N ILE A 165 10.29 3.44 -0.76
CA ILE A 165 11.19 2.96 -1.80
C ILE A 165 12.02 4.10 -2.38
N THR A 166 13.31 3.89 -2.55
CA THR A 166 14.24 4.82 -3.20
C THR A 166 15.25 4.06 -4.05
N THR A 167 16.11 4.80 -4.75
CA THR A 167 17.14 4.26 -5.64
C THR A 167 18.52 4.84 -5.26
N PRO A 168 19.64 4.34 -5.83
CA PRO A 168 20.97 4.83 -5.53
C PRO A 168 21.26 6.28 -5.93
N GLU A 169 20.42 6.88 -6.77
CA GLU A 169 20.64 8.26 -7.23
C GLU A 169 20.63 9.25 -6.06
N PRO A 170 21.56 10.23 -6.04
CA PRO A 170 21.71 11.17 -4.92
C PRO A 170 20.46 12.01 -4.65
N ASP A 171 19.74 12.43 -5.69
CA ASP A 171 18.48 13.17 -5.59
C ASP A 171 17.36 12.32 -4.98
N ALA A 172 17.24 11.04 -5.39
CA ALA A 172 16.26 10.11 -4.81
C ALA A 172 16.49 9.87 -3.30
N ILE A 173 17.76 9.81 -2.87
CA ILE A 173 18.12 9.70 -1.45
C ILE A 173 17.73 10.97 -0.68
N THR A 174 18.00 12.14 -1.25
CA THR A 174 17.66 13.43 -0.63
C THR A 174 16.15 13.60 -0.50
N GLU A 175 15.39 13.26 -1.54
CA GLU A 175 13.94 13.33 -1.53
C GLU A 175 13.32 12.30 -0.58
N ALA A 176 13.92 11.09 -0.47
CA ALA A 176 13.50 10.09 0.51
C ALA A 176 13.65 10.60 1.94
N TYR A 177 14.75 11.28 2.25
CA TYR A 177 14.93 11.94 3.56
C TYR A 177 13.89 13.04 3.78
N GLY A 178 13.61 13.85 2.77
CA GLY A 178 12.61 14.93 2.82
C GLY A 178 11.21 14.43 3.18
N ILE A 179 10.77 13.33 2.56
CA ILE A 179 9.45 12.76 2.84
C ILE A 179 9.37 12.10 4.24
N ILE A 180 10.45 11.46 4.71
CA ILE A 180 10.54 10.98 6.09
C ILE A 180 10.41 12.14 7.06
N LYS A 181 11.18 13.22 6.86
CA LYS A 181 11.13 14.41 7.70
C LYS A 181 9.73 15.00 7.77
N SER A 182 9.05 15.13 6.62
CA SER A 182 7.68 15.65 6.55
C SER A 182 6.67 14.76 7.29
N ALA A 183 6.83 13.43 7.22
CA ALA A 183 5.95 12.50 7.91
C ALA A 183 6.18 12.54 9.43
N VAL A 184 7.43 12.51 9.86
CA VAL A 184 7.83 12.50 11.28
C VAL A 184 7.48 13.82 11.97
N SER A 185 7.57 14.97 11.29
CA SER A 185 7.16 16.27 11.86
C SER A 185 5.66 16.34 12.20
N LYS A 186 4.82 15.53 11.53
CA LYS A 186 3.38 15.44 11.80
C LYS A 186 3.04 14.29 12.78
N ARG A 187 3.84 13.21 12.78
CA ARG A 187 3.62 12.03 13.63
C ARG A 187 4.91 11.24 13.84
N ASN A 188 5.38 11.13 15.07
CA ASN A 188 6.66 10.49 15.43
C ASN A 188 6.56 8.97 15.65
N ASP A 189 5.36 8.41 15.80
CA ASP A 189 5.13 6.96 15.99
C ASP A 189 4.90 6.21 14.67
N ILE A 190 5.30 6.79 13.53
CA ILE A 190 5.11 6.18 12.21
C ILE A 190 6.14 5.07 11.97
N SER A 191 5.64 3.87 11.59
CA SER A 191 6.50 2.74 11.23
C SER A 191 6.95 2.85 9.77
N ILE A 192 8.21 3.24 9.56
CA ILE A 192 8.79 3.40 8.23
C ILE A 192 9.76 2.26 7.94
N LYS A 193 9.53 1.57 6.83
CA LYS A 193 10.37 0.50 6.29
C LYS A 193 10.99 0.95 4.98
N LEU A 194 12.29 0.73 4.82
CA LEU A 194 13.06 1.17 3.67
C LEU A 194 13.32 0.02 2.71
N VAL A 195 13.15 0.28 1.43
CA VAL A 195 13.54 -0.59 0.31
C VAL A 195 14.42 0.21 -0.64
N ILE A 196 15.61 -0.31 -0.99
CA ILE A 196 16.47 0.28 -2.00
C ILE A 196 16.31 -0.50 -3.31
N ASN A 197 15.86 0.17 -4.35
CA ASN A 197 15.62 -0.42 -5.67
C ASN A 197 16.74 -0.08 -6.67
N ARG A 198 16.84 -0.87 -7.73
CA ARG A 198 17.82 -0.71 -8.82
C ARG A 198 19.26 -0.69 -8.35
N ILE A 199 19.59 -1.54 -7.41
CA ILE A 199 20.98 -1.74 -6.97
C ILE A 199 21.67 -2.74 -7.89
N HIS A 200 22.96 -2.55 -8.14
CA HIS A 200 23.76 -3.51 -8.90
C HIS A 200 24.18 -4.72 -8.05
N ASN A 201 24.38 -4.52 -6.76
CA ASN A 201 24.74 -5.57 -5.81
C ASN A 201 24.29 -5.22 -4.38
N ILE A 202 24.23 -6.23 -3.52
CA ILE A 202 23.73 -6.09 -2.14
C ILE A 202 24.58 -5.14 -1.29
N MET A 203 25.90 -5.07 -1.53
CA MET A 203 26.80 -4.18 -0.78
C MET A 203 26.49 -2.72 -1.05
N GLU A 204 26.19 -2.36 -2.30
CA GLU A 204 25.73 -1.04 -2.68
C GLU A 204 24.44 -0.67 -1.94
N GLY A 205 23.43 -1.56 -2.01
CA GLY A 205 22.15 -1.36 -1.34
C GLY A 205 22.31 -1.18 0.17
N LYS A 206 23.16 -2.00 0.80
CA LYS A 206 23.45 -1.89 2.22
C LYS A 206 24.06 -0.54 2.59
N LYS A 207 25.09 -0.09 1.83
CA LYS A 207 25.75 1.20 2.05
C LYS A 207 24.75 2.36 1.98
N ILE A 208 23.82 2.33 1.03
CA ILE A 208 22.81 3.38 0.85
C ILE A 208 21.78 3.33 1.98
N ALA A 209 21.29 2.13 2.32
CA ALA A 209 20.34 1.95 3.41
C ALA A 209 20.93 2.44 4.75
N ASP A 210 22.18 2.05 5.07
CA ASP A 210 22.87 2.46 6.28
C ASP A 210 23.05 3.99 6.34
N LYS A 211 23.35 4.62 5.18
CA LYS A 211 23.44 6.09 5.09
C LYS A 211 22.10 6.75 5.43
N ILE A 212 20.99 6.29 4.86
CA ILE A 212 19.66 6.86 5.12
C ILE A 212 19.25 6.63 6.58
N VAL A 213 19.40 5.40 7.08
CA VAL A 213 19.05 5.02 8.46
C VAL A 213 19.83 5.87 9.47
N ASN A 214 21.15 6.04 9.26
CA ASN A 214 22.00 6.84 10.14
C ASN A 214 21.62 8.33 10.11
N LEU A 215 21.37 8.91 8.91
CA LEU A 215 20.93 10.30 8.79
C LEU A 215 19.58 10.54 9.50
N VAL A 216 18.62 9.65 9.30
CA VAL A 216 17.30 9.76 9.92
C VAL A 216 17.42 9.59 11.45
N GLY A 217 18.17 8.59 11.91
CA GLY A 217 18.39 8.37 13.34
C GLY A 217 19.07 9.57 14.02
N GLN A 218 20.09 10.14 13.38
CA GLN A 218 20.86 11.26 13.93
C GLN A 218 20.08 12.58 13.97
N PHE A 219 19.33 12.91 12.92
CA PHE A 219 18.71 14.23 12.77
C PHE A 219 17.21 14.26 13.10
N LEU A 220 16.52 13.13 12.99
CA LEU A 220 15.08 13.07 13.22
C LEU A 220 14.70 12.25 14.47
N ASN A 221 15.66 11.57 15.07
CA ASN A 221 15.47 10.69 16.25
C ASN A 221 14.38 9.63 16.04
N VAL A 222 14.31 9.07 14.83
CA VAL A 222 13.32 8.03 14.44
C VAL A 222 14.07 6.85 13.85
N GLN A 223 13.54 5.65 14.11
CA GLN A 223 14.08 4.43 13.54
C GLN A 223 13.39 4.10 12.21
N VAL A 224 14.20 3.96 11.16
CA VAL A 224 13.80 3.42 9.87
C VAL A 224 14.40 2.03 9.71
N LYS A 225 13.56 1.03 9.41
CA LYS A 225 14.00 -0.37 9.29
C LYS A 225 14.21 -0.73 7.82
N ASN A 226 15.44 -1.07 7.44
CA ASN A 226 15.67 -1.63 6.11
C ASN A 226 15.10 -3.05 6.01
N ILE A 227 14.13 -3.24 5.11
CA ILE A 227 13.47 -4.54 4.90
C ILE A 227 13.94 -5.27 3.63
N GLY A 228 14.72 -4.63 2.77
CA GLY A 228 15.25 -5.32 1.60
C GLY A 228 15.75 -4.41 0.50
N TYR A 229 16.12 -5.10 -0.56
CA TYR A 229 16.70 -4.53 -1.76
C TYR A 229 16.04 -5.14 -2.98
N LEU A 230 16.00 -4.40 -4.08
CA LEU A 230 15.62 -4.90 -5.40
C LEU A 230 16.82 -4.69 -6.34
N LEU A 231 17.34 -5.79 -6.86
CA LEU A 231 18.43 -5.76 -7.85
C LEU A 231 17.91 -5.18 -9.15
N ASP A 232 18.76 -4.44 -9.85
CA ASP A 232 18.48 -4.02 -11.21
C ASP A 232 18.41 -5.25 -12.10
N ASP A 233 17.23 -5.44 -12.72
CA ASP A 233 16.91 -6.63 -13.50
C ASP A 233 16.16 -6.23 -14.77
N PRO A 234 16.73 -6.46 -15.98
CA PRO A 234 16.07 -6.10 -17.24
C PRO A 234 14.74 -6.82 -17.46
N LEU A 235 14.51 -7.96 -16.79
CA LEU A 235 13.26 -8.69 -16.86
C LEU A 235 12.09 -7.91 -16.26
N VAL A 236 12.34 -7.00 -15.32
CA VAL A 236 11.30 -6.09 -14.78
C VAL A 236 10.75 -5.19 -15.89
N ALA A 237 11.62 -4.56 -16.68
CA ALA A 237 11.19 -3.69 -17.78
C ALA A 237 10.50 -4.49 -18.89
N LYS A 238 10.92 -5.72 -19.13
CA LYS A 238 10.30 -6.63 -20.09
C LYS A 238 8.90 -7.03 -19.64
N ALA A 239 8.71 -7.44 -18.40
CA ALA A 239 7.41 -7.78 -17.81
C ALA A 239 6.40 -6.61 -17.91
N VAL A 240 6.85 -5.38 -17.63
CA VAL A 240 6.00 -4.19 -17.78
C VAL A 240 5.53 -3.99 -19.22
N LYS A 241 6.38 -4.23 -20.22
CA LYS A 241 6.00 -4.17 -21.65
C LYS A 241 5.00 -5.28 -22.03
N GLU A 242 5.14 -6.45 -21.42
CA GLU A 242 4.25 -7.61 -21.59
C GLU A 242 2.95 -7.45 -20.80
N GLN A 243 2.85 -6.40 -19.97
CA GLN A 243 1.70 -6.17 -19.07
C GLN A 243 1.44 -7.35 -18.14
N GLU A 244 2.50 -7.96 -17.66
CA GLU A 244 2.44 -9.08 -16.73
C GLU A 244 3.35 -8.81 -15.54
N PRO A 245 2.92 -9.12 -14.30
CA PRO A 245 3.77 -8.97 -13.12
C PRO A 245 5.03 -9.83 -13.24
N PHE A 246 6.20 -9.26 -13.04
CA PHE A 246 7.46 -10.00 -13.19
C PHE A 246 7.56 -11.18 -12.21
N PHE A 247 6.87 -11.12 -11.09
CA PHE A 247 6.82 -12.21 -10.11
C PHE A 247 6.19 -13.49 -10.69
N LEU A 248 5.26 -13.34 -11.65
CA LEU A 248 4.61 -14.44 -12.35
C LEU A 248 5.36 -14.80 -13.65
N ALA A 249 5.68 -13.77 -14.45
CA ALA A 249 6.33 -13.96 -15.74
C ALA A 249 7.75 -14.54 -15.62
N TYR A 250 8.48 -14.15 -14.57
CA TYR A 250 9.88 -14.52 -14.35
C TYR A 250 10.15 -14.98 -12.92
N PRO A 251 9.64 -16.15 -12.50
CA PRO A 251 9.68 -16.62 -11.11
C PRO A 251 11.10 -16.80 -10.56
N ASP A 252 12.07 -17.10 -11.41
CA ASP A 252 13.47 -17.32 -11.03
C ASP A 252 14.35 -16.07 -11.16
N SER A 253 13.77 -14.92 -11.53
CA SER A 253 14.50 -13.67 -11.70
C SER A 253 15.09 -13.15 -10.38
N LYS A 254 16.14 -12.34 -10.49
CA LYS A 254 16.74 -11.68 -9.32
C LYS A 254 15.72 -10.79 -8.60
N ALA A 255 14.90 -10.06 -9.36
CA ALA A 255 13.86 -9.19 -8.83
C ALA A 255 12.80 -10.00 -8.05
N THR A 256 12.36 -11.15 -8.58
CA THR A 256 11.41 -12.04 -7.91
C THR A 256 11.95 -12.57 -6.58
N ASN A 257 13.21 -13.01 -6.56
CA ASN A 257 13.86 -13.45 -5.33
C ASN A 257 13.94 -12.32 -4.28
N CYS A 258 14.18 -11.09 -4.71
CA CYS A 258 14.17 -9.93 -3.82
C CYS A 258 12.76 -9.69 -3.20
N ILE A 259 11.69 -9.82 -3.99
CA ILE A 259 10.31 -9.71 -3.48
C ILE A 259 10.02 -10.80 -2.44
N TYR A 260 10.45 -12.05 -2.66
CA TYR A 260 10.32 -13.12 -1.66
C TYR A 260 10.96 -12.72 -0.32
N HIS A 261 12.16 -12.14 -0.35
CA HIS A 261 12.85 -11.70 0.86
C HIS A 261 12.11 -10.56 1.58
N ILE A 262 11.62 -9.56 0.83
CA ILE A 262 10.86 -8.44 1.39
C ILE A 262 9.56 -8.94 2.03
N ARG A 263 8.78 -9.77 1.31
CA ARG A 263 7.55 -10.40 1.84
C ARG A 263 7.82 -11.16 3.13
N ASN A 264 8.87 -12.00 3.16
CA ASN A 264 9.18 -12.81 4.34
C ASN A 264 9.55 -11.95 5.56
N LYS A 265 10.26 -10.83 5.36
CA LYS A 265 10.53 -9.88 6.45
C LYS A 265 9.27 -9.20 6.96
N LEU A 266 8.36 -8.80 6.05
CA LEU A 266 7.08 -8.20 6.40
C LEU A 266 6.13 -9.17 7.13
N SER A 267 6.18 -10.46 6.78
CA SER A 267 5.39 -11.51 7.43
C SER A 267 5.88 -11.87 8.83
N LYS A 268 7.17 -11.70 9.12
CA LYS A 268 7.76 -12.00 10.44
C LYS A 268 7.59 -10.84 11.44
N ASP A 269 7.26 -9.66 10.98
CA ASP A 269 7.14 -8.46 11.80
C ASP A 269 5.71 -8.35 12.35
N GLU A 270 5.36 -9.28 13.25
CA GLU A 270 4.05 -9.36 13.93
C GLU A 270 3.92 -8.39 15.12
N SER A 271 4.94 -7.57 15.37
CA SER A 271 5.08 -6.75 16.58
C SER A 271 4.18 -5.51 16.65
N LEU A 272 3.39 -5.22 15.62
CA LEU A 272 2.48 -4.09 15.61
C LEU A 272 1.04 -4.58 15.85
N GLU A 273 0.40 -4.09 16.90
CA GLU A 273 -1.05 -4.13 17.02
C GLU A 273 -1.65 -3.41 15.81
N TYR A 274 -2.20 -4.16 14.87
CA TYR A 274 -2.89 -3.57 13.73
C TYR A 274 -4.14 -2.85 14.23
N ARG A 275 -4.15 -1.55 14.06
CA ARG A 275 -5.20 -0.64 14.59
C ARG A 275 -6.52 -0.70 13.82
N GLY A 276 -6.64 -1.60 12.85
CA GLY A 276 -7.86 -1.83 12.07
C GLY A 276 -8.23 -0.70 11.11
N VAL A 277 -9.20 -0.98 10.26
CA VAL A 277 -9.64 -0.10 9.18
C VAL A 277 -10.28 1.20 9.67
N THR A 278 -11.00 1.16 10.77
CA THR A 278 -11.65 2.34 11.36
C THR A 278 -10.65 3.41 11.78
N GLU A 279 -9.55 3.00 12.42
CA GLU A 279 -8.49 3.92 12.82
C GLU A 279 -7.73 4.49 11.63
N PHE A 280 -7.55 3.71 10.55
CA PHE A 280 -7.00 4.21 9.30
C PHE A 280 -7.82 5.38 8.75
N PHE A 281 -9.14 5.22 8.65
CA PHE A 281 -10.00 6.29 8.13
C PHE A 281 -10.01 7.51 9.05
N LYS A 282 -10.06 7.31 10.36
CA LYS A 282 -9.97 8.41 11.32
C LYS A 282 -8.73 9.25 11.07
N ARG A 283 -7.56 8.62 11.00
CA ARG A 283 -6.28 9.31 10.77
C ARG A 283 -6.19 9.96 9.38
N LEU A 284 -6.73 9.30 8.35
CA LEU A 284 -6.75 9.84 6.99
C LEU A 284 -7.54 11.16 6.93
N PHE A 285 -8.58 11.29 7.73
CA PHE A 285 -9.41 12.51 7.78
C PHE A 285 -8.87 13.58 8.72
N ASP A 286 -8.30 13.17 9.86
CA ASP A 286 -7.68 14.11 10.80
C ASP A 286 -6.45 14.79 10.17
N SER A 287 -5.71 14.08 9.32
CA SER A 287 -4.55 14.64 8.61
C SER A 287 -4.91 15.67 7.54
N ASN A 288 -6.15 15.66 7.03
CA ASN A 288 -6.64 16.60 6.01
C ASN A 288 -7.39 17.80 6.61
N GLY A 289 -7.70 17.78 7.91
CA GLY A 289 -8.44 18.84 8.61
C GLY A 289 -7.58 19.99 9.15
N ASN A 290 -6.27 19.90 9.09
CA ASN A 290 -5.33 20.89 9.65
C ASN A 290 -4.68 21.81 8.60
N GLU A 291 -5.24 21.91 7.39
CA GLU A 291 -4.76 22.81 6.33
C GLU A 291 -5.74 23.98 6.11
N GLU A 292 -6.35 24.52 7.18
CA GLU A 292 -7.02 25.85 7.17
C GLU A 292 -6.20 26.88 7.93
#